data_6e157252618f526515f583e00bfb9654
#
_entry.id   6e157252618f526515f583e00bfb9654
#
_cell.length_a   1.000
_cell.length_b   1.000
_cell.length_c   1.000
_cell.angle_alpha   90.00
_cell.angle_beta   90.00
_cell.angle_gamma   90.00
#
_symmetry.space_group_name_H-M   'P 1'
#
loop_
_entity.id
_entity.type
_entity.pdbx_description
1 polymer ?
#
loop_
_entity_poly.entity_id
_entity_poly.type
_entity_poly.pdbx_seq_one_letter_code
_entity_poly.pdbx_strand_id
1 'polypeptide(L)'
;MKNFTRKHSTILIVEDIDWIRSGMKKAVEHEGYRAVEATNDAEALQLAEREPPELIVTEEELPTFYDLMSHLREHASLNSVPVAIVNPDAEDGAQHGDAYLLADYADITSLLAVLRY
;
A
#
# COMPACT_ATOMS: atom_id res chain seq x y z
N MET A 1 3.96 20.60 9.53
CA MET A 1 4.18 19.18 9.41
C MET A 1 3.39 18.58 8.25
N LYS A 2 4.02 17.75 7.50
CA LYS A 2 3.35 17.06 6.40
C LYS A 2 2.58 15.86 6.94
N ASN A 3 1.35 15.68 6.51
CA ASN A 3 0.56 14.52 6.86
C ASN A 3 -0.30 14.10 5.68
N PHE A 4 -1.05 13.04 5.82
CA PHE A 4 -1.84 12.44 4.74
C PHE A 4 -3.24 13.05 4.69
N THR A 5 -3.35 14.34 4.73
CA THR A 5 -4.67 14.97 4.86
C THR A 5 -5.29 15.41 3.56
N ARG A 6 -4.54 15.35 2.49
CA ARG A 6 -5.00 15.95 1.24
C ARG A 6 -5.82 14.95 0.44
N LYS A 7 -6.99 15.40 -0.01
CA LYS A 7 -7.83 14.57 -0.87
C LYS A 7 -7.15 14.24 -2.20
N HIS A 8 -6.04 14.93 -2.52
CA HIS A 8 -5.27 14.62 -3.72
C HIS A 8 -4.07 13.72 -3.43
N SER A 9 -3.85 13.38 -2.18
CA SER A 9 -2.80 12.42 -1.85
C SER A 9 -3.15 11.07 -2.46
N THR A 10 -2.16 10.45 -3.05
CA THR A 10 -2.33 9.22 -3.79
C THR A 10 -1.86 8.03 -2.97
N ILE A 11 -2.66 6.97 -2.97
CA ILE A 11 -2.28 5.71 -2.37
C ILE A 11 -2.27 4.66 -3.49
N LEU A 12 -1.15 3.98 -3.63
CA LEU A 12 -1.00 2.93 -4.63
C LEU A 12 -1.42 1.60 -4.02
N ILE A 13 -2.35 0.93 -4.68
CA ILE A 13 -2.83 -0.39 -4.28
C ILE A 13 -2.26 -1.42 -5.24
N VAL A 14 -1.59 -2.44 -4.71
CA VAL A 14 -1.02 -3.51 -5.53
C VAL A 14 -1.68 -4.82 -5.14
N GLU A 15 -2.57 -5.32 -5.99
CA GLU A 15 -3.36 -6.51 -5.72
C GLU A 15 -3.81 -7.14 -7.04
N ASP A 16 -3.57 -8.44 -7.22
CA ASP A 16 -3.90 -9.13 -8.47
C ASP A 16 -5.35 -9.61 -8.56
N ILE A 17 -6.03 -9.75 -7.43
CA ILE A 17 -7.41 -10.25 -7.40
C ILE A 17 -8.38 -9.07 -7.46
N ASP A 18 -9.18 -9.02 -8.50
CA ASP A 18 -10.04 -7.87 -8.79
C ASP A 18 -10.98 -7.47 -7.65
N TRP A 19 -11.67 -8.43 -7.06
CA TRP A 19 -12.64 -8.08 -6.01
C TRP A 19 -11.95 -7.62 -4.72
N ILE A 20 -10.75 -8.13 -4.44
CA ILE A 20 -9.97 -7.68 -3.28
C ILE A 20 -9.45 -6.27 -3.55
N ARG A 21 -8.89 -6.04 -4.74
CA ARG A 21 -8.38 -4.72 -5.11
C ARG A 21 -9.49 -3.66 -5.07
N SER A 22 -10.68 -4.03 -5.53
CA SER A 22 -11.84 -3.13 -5.49
C SER A 22 -12.22 -2.77 -4.05
N GLY A 23 -12.14 -3.73 -3.13
CA GLY A 23 -12.40 -3.49 -1.72
C GLY A 23 -11.37 -2.55 -1.10
N MET A 24 -10.11 -2.75 -1.42
CA MET A 24 -9.04 -1.87 -0.96
C MET A 24 -9.23 -0.46 -1.48
N LYS A 25 -9.61 -0.33 -2.75
CA LYS A 25 -9.86 0.96 -3.36
C LYS A 25 -10.97 1.72 -2.64
N LYS A 26 -12.06 1.02 -2.33
CA LYS A 26 -13.17 1.64 -1.60
C LYS A 26 -12.75 2.12 -0.23
N ALA A 27 -11.94 1.35 0.48
CA ALA A 27 -11.43 1.72 1.79
C ALA A 27 -10.58 2.99 1.71
N VAL A 28 -9.70 3.05 0.70
CA VAL A 28 -8.82 4.19 0.48
C VAL A 28 -9.63 5.45 0.15
N GLU A 29 -10.57 5.32 -0.76
CA GLU A 29 -11.39 6.45 -1.20
C GLU A 29 -12.32 6.94 -0.10
N HIS A 30 -12.80 6.04 0.73
CA HIS A 30 -13.65 6.39 1.87
C HIS A 30 -12.93 7.36 2.82
N GLU A 31 -11.61 7.25 2.93
CA GLU A 31 -10.82 8.13 3.79
C GLU A 31 -10.34 9.39 3.07
N GLY A 32 -10.80 9.64 1.85
CA GLY A 32 -10.54 10.87 1.14
C GLY A 32 -9.28 10.89 0.28
N TYR A 33 -8.67 9.73 0.06
CA TYR A 33 -7.48 9.64 -0.77
C TYR A 33 -7.82 9.21 -2.19
N ARG A 34 -6.92 9.50 -3.11
CA ARG A 34 -7.03 9.01 -4.48
C ARG A 34 -6.34 7.66 -4.58
N ALA A 35 -7.06 6.65 -5.07
CA ALA A 35 -6.51 5.31 -5.23
C ALA A 35 -5.98 5.12 -6.65
N VAL A 36 -4.76 4.61 -6.75
CA VAL A 36 -4.16 4.18 -8.00
C VAL A 36 -3.96 2.68 -7.90
N GLU A 37 -4.37 1.93 -8.90
CA GLU A 37 -4.40 0.47 -8.85
C GLU A 37 -3.35 -0.15 -9.75
N ALA A 38 -2.67 -1.17 -9.22
CA ALA A 38 -1.74 -1.99 -9.95
C ALA A 38 -2.03 -3.47 -9.64
N THR A 39 -1.77 -4.34 -10.58
CA THR A 39 -2.03 -5.77 -10.42
C THR A 39 -0.78 -6.60 -10.14
N ASN A 40 0.40 -6.01 -10.31
CA ASN A 40 1.67 -6.69 -10.06
C ASN A 40 2.77 -5.66 -9.80
N ASP A 41 3.97 -6.15 -9.48
CA ASP A 41 5.09 -5.29 -9.13
C ASP A 41 5.56 -4.40 -10.29
N ALA A 42 5.61 -4.93 -11.50
CA ALA A 42 6.07 -4.15 -12.65
C ALA A 42 5.17 -2.94 -12.92
N GLU A 43 3.85 -3.16 -12.89
CA GLU A 43 2.87 -2.10 -13.05
C GLU A 43 2.94 -1.11 -11.89
N ALA A 44 3.10 -1.62 -10.68
CA ALA A 44 3.21 -0.79 -9.48
C ALA A 44 4.39 0.16 -9.56
N LEU A 45 5.56 -0.34 -9.95
CA LEU A 45 6.75 0.48 -10.06
C LEU A 45 6.59 1.57 -11.12
N GLN A 46 6.01 1.21 -12.25
CA GLN A 46 5.78 2.14 -13.34
C GLN A 46 4.89 3.30 -12.90
N LEU A 47 3.81 2.97 -12.19
CA LEU A 47 2.88 3.97 -11.69
C LEU A 47 3.49 4.81 -10.58
N ALA A 48 4.24 4.19 -9.67
CA ALA A 48 4.87 4.89 -8.54
C ALA A 48 5.96 5.84 -9.02
N GLU A 49 6.70 5.49 -10.06
CA GLU A 49 7.71 6.38 -10.61
C GLU A 49 7.09 7.62 -11.26
N ARG A 50 5.95 7.43 -11.90
CA ARG A 50 5.24 8.51 -12.57
C ARG A 50 4.61 9.48 -11.58
N GLU A 51 4.06 8.94 -10.51
CA GLU A 51 3.42 9.72 -9.46
C GLU A 51 3.70 9.05 -8.11
N PRO A 52 4.76 9.45 -7.41
CA PRO A 52 5.12 8.82 -6.13
C PRO A 52 3.96 8.90 -5.13
N PRO A 53 3.51 7.75 -4.60
CA PRO A 53 2.39 7.73 -3.67
C PRO A 53 2.81 8.08 -2.25
N GLU A 54 1.83 8.43 -1.42
CA GLU A 54 2.06 8.67 0.01
C GLU A 54 2.17 7.35 0.78
N LEU A 55 1.54 6.31 0.25
CA LEU A 55 1.52 4.99 0.88
C LEU A 55 1.30 3.94 -0.21
N ILE A 56 1.89 2.78 -0.02
CA ILE A 56 1.64 1.62 -0.88
C ILE A 56 0.94 0.57 -0.04
N VAL A 57 -0.20 0.07 -0.52
CA VAL A 57 -0.94 -1.00 0.16
C VAL A 57 -0.87 -2.24 -0.70
N THR A 58 -0.45 -3.35 -0.12
CA THR A 58 -0.37 -4.62 -0.82
C THR A 58 -0.71 -5.75 0.12
N GLU A 59 -0.70 -6.98 -0.38
CA GLU A 59 -0.97 -8.15 0.43
C GLU A 59 0.18 -9.13 0.24
N GLU A 60 0.56 -9.83 1.31
CA GLU A 60 1.72 -10.72 1.28
C GLU A 60 1.54 -11.88 0.30
N GLU A 61 0.29 -12.26 0.01
CA GLU A 61 0.00 -13.35 -0.94
C GLU A 61 0.08 -12.94 -2.40
N LEU A 62 0.33 -11.65 -2.68
CA LEU A 62 0.56 -11.22 -4.06
C LEU A 62 1.71 -12.05 -4.66
N PRO A 63 1.53 -12.69 -5.83
CA PRO A 63 2.58 -13.54 -6.41
C PRO A 63 3.92 -12.86 -6.59
N THR A 64 3.92 -11.55 -6.85
CA THR A 64 5.15 -10.78 -7.04
C THR A 64 5.52 -9.97 -5.81
N PHE A 65 5.03 -10.35 -4.64
CA PHE A 65 5.23 -9.57 -3.40
C PHE A 65 6.71 -9.33 -3.09
N TYR A 66 7.53 -10.37 -3.11
CA TYR A 66 8.94 -10.21 -2.75
C TYR A 66 9.70 -9.40 -3.77
N ASP A 67 9.35 -9.55 -5.04
CA ASP A 67 9.94 -8.72 -6.10
C ASP A 67 9.55 -7.26 -5.91
N LEU A 68 8.30 -7.01 -5.58
CA LEU A 68 7.82 -5.66 -5.30
C LEU A 68 8.62 -5.03 -4.16
N MET A 69 8.74 -5.75 -3.05
CA MET A 69 9.45 -5.23 -1.87
C MET A 69 10.92 -4.95 -2.18
N SER A 70 11.58 -5.85 -2.92
CA SER A 70 12.96 -5.65 -3.33
C SER A 70 13.13 -4.42 -4.21
N HIS A 71 12.28 -4.28 -5.22
CA HIS A 71 12.37 -3.16 -6.14
C HIS A 71 12.11 -1.83 -5.44
N LEU A 72 11.14 -1.78 -4.54
CA LEU A 72 10.87 -0.56 -3.79
C LEU A 72 12.05 -0.16 -2.92
N ARG A 73 12.68 -1.14 -2.29
CA ARG A 73 13.82 -0.90 -1.40
C ARG A 73 15.02 -0.38 -2.16
N GLU A 74 15.21 -0.86 -3.37
CA GLU A 74 16.34 -0.49 -4.22
C GLU A 74 16.14 0.83 -4.98
N HIS A 75 14.92 1.30 -5.08
CA HIS A 75 14.61 2.49 -5.88
C HIS A 75 14.76 3.75 -5.04
N ALA A 76 15.69 4.60 -5.41
CA ALA A 76 16.06 5.78 -4.61
C ALA A 76 14.88 6.70 -4.29
N SER A 77 13.95 6.87 -5.22
CA SER A 77 12.80 7.76 -4.99
C SER A 77 11.63 7.08 -4.31
N LEU A 78 11.68 5.77 -4.12
CA LEU A 78 10.57 5.01 -3.56
C LEU A 78 10.90 4.32 -2.24
N ASN A 79 12.17 4.24 -1.88
CA ASN A 79 12.58 3.44 -0.72
C ASN A 79 12.14 4.03 0.63
N SER A 80 11.68 5.27 0.65
CA SER A 80 11.16 5.90 1.86
C SER A 80 9.63 5.96 1.89
N VAL A 81 8.96 5.49 0.85
CA VAL A 81 7.49 5.44 0.83
C VAL A 81 7.04 4.33 1.77
N PRO A 82 6.17 4.62 2.74
CA PRO A 82 5.69 3.58 3.65
C PRO A 82 4.84 2.56 2.92
N VAL A 83 4.90 1.32 3.39
CA VAL A 83 4.14 0.20 2.82
C VAL A 83 3.27 -0.40 3.91
N ALA A 84 2.01 -0.65 3.59
CA ALA A 84 1.09 -1.38 4.45
C ALA A 84 0.85 -2.75 3.81
N ILE A 85 1.10 -3.80 4.58
CA ILE A 85 1.01 -5.17 4.10
C ILE A 85 -0.12 -5.89 4.82
N VAL A 86 -1.10 -6.36 4.06
CA VAL A 86 -2.20 -7.14 4.63
C VAL A 86 -1.80 -8.62 4.60
N ASN A 87 -1.85 -9.25 5.75
CA ASN A 87 -1.62 -10.68 5.89
C ASN A 87 -2.47 -11.23 7.02
N PRO A 88 -3.70 -11.71 6.72
CA PRO A 88 -4.60 -12.24 7.75
C PRO A 88 -4.02 -13.42 8.52
N ASP A 89 -3.06 -14.13 7.93
CA ASP A 89 -2.46 -15.31 8.53
C ASP A 89 -1.09 -15.03 9.15
N ALA A 90 -0.71 -13.75 9.27
CA ALA A 90 0.59 -13.40 9.83
C ALA A 90 0.68 -13.83 11.29
N GLU A 91 1.80 -14.44 11.64
CA GLU A 91 2.08 -14.80 13.02
C GLU A 91 2.65 -13.59 13.76
N ASP A 92 2.52 -13.59 15.07
CA ASP A 92 3.11 -12.56 15.91
C ASP A 92 4.61 -12.52 15.66
N GLY A 93 5.14 -11.34 15.45
CA GLY A 93 6.56 -11.16 15.21
C GLY A 93 6.97 -11.21 13.75
N ALA A 94 6.03 -11.44 12.82
CA ALA A 94 6.34 -11.34 11.41
C ALA A 94 6.78 -9.92 11.09
N GLN A 95 7.89 -9.79 10.37
CA GLN A 95 8.49 -8.49 10.09
C GLN A 95 8.80 -8.32 8.61
N HIS A 96 8.52 -7.14 8.11
CA HIS A 96 8.90 -6.73 6.77
C HIS A 96 9.51 -5.32 6.84
N GLY A 97 10.59 -5.19 7.62
CA GLY A 97 11.24 -3.91 7.82
C GLY A 97 10.33 -2.95 8.57
N ASP A 98 10.15 -1.75 8.04
CA ASP A 98 9.35 -0.70 8.65
C ASP A 98 7.90 -0.69 8.16
N ALA A 99 7.47 -1.74 7.46
CA ALA A 99 6.12 -1.79 6.91
C ALA A 99 5.07 -1.90 8.03
N TYR A 100 3.89 -1.34 7.75
CA TYR A 100 2.73 -1.55 8.61
C TYR A 100 2.15 -2.92 8.30
N LEU A 101 2.01 -3.77 9.31
CA LEU A 101 1.42 -5.09 9.14
C LEU A 101 -0.03 -5.05 9.58
N LEU A 102 -0.93 -5.39 8.67
CA LEU A 102 -2.37 -5.35 8.92
C LEU A 102 -2.93 -6.77 8.85
N ALA A 103 -3.72 -7.15 9.85
CA ALA A 103 -4.31 -8.48 9.91
C ALA A 103 -5.59 -8.59 9.08
N ASP A 104 -6.20 -7.47 8.74
CA ASP A 104 -7.50 -7.44 8.07
C ASP A 104 -7.56 -6.28 7.10
N TYR A 105 -8.29 -6.44 6.00
CA TYR A 105 -8.49 -5.36 5.04
C TYR A 105 -9.19 -4.15 5.66
N ALA A 106 -10.05 -4.37 6.65
CA ALA A 106 -10.70 -3.28 7.36
C ALA A 106 -9.70 -2.39 8.09
N ASP A 107 -8.53 -2.92 8.44
CA ASP A 107 -7.49 -2.16 9.13
C ASP A 107 -6.88 -1.08 8.23
N ILE A 108 -7.07 -1.17 6.92
CA ILE A 108 -6.62 -0.14 5.99
C ILE A 108 -7.29 1.19 6.34
N THR A 109 -8.60 1.17 6.55
CA THR A 109 -9.34 2.38 6.92
C THR A 109 -8.84 2.95 8.24
N SER A 110 -8.61 2.08 9.23
CA SER A 110 -8.11 2.50 10.54
C SER A 110 -6.72 3.13 10.43
N LEU A 111 -5.84 2.51 9.65
CA LEU A 111 -4.49 3.03 9.43
C LEU A 111 -4.54 4.40 8.77
N LEU A 112 -5.34 4.54 7.73
CA LEU A 112 -5.44 5.81 7.01
C LEU A 112 -6.01 6.91 7.89
N ALA A 113 -6.96 6.59 8.77
CA ALA A 113 -7.52 7.55 9.70
C ALA A 113 -6.45 8.07 10.66
N VAL A 114 -5.54 7.19 11.10
CA VAL A 114 -4.43 7.59 11.97
C VAL A 114 -3.41 8.43 11.21
N LEU A 115 -3.04 8.00 10.03
CA LEU A 115 -2.01 8.69 9.22
C LEU A 115 -2.45 10.08 8.76
N ARG A 116 -3.75 10.34 8.82
CA ARG A 116 -4.29 11.64 8.45
C ARG A 116 -3.90 12.75 9.42
N TYR A 117 -3.50 12.38 10.60
CA TYR A 117 -3.10 13.32 11.65
C TYR A 117 -1.58 13.25 11.88
#